data_dfff1657f5c6786c511c49c8ef62a5ea
#
_entry.id   dfff1657f5c6786c511c49c8ef62a5ea
#
_cell.length_a   1.000
_cell.length_b   1.000
_cell.length_c   1.000
_cell.angle_alpha   90.00
_cell.angle_beta   90.00
_cell.angle_gamma   90.00
#
_symmetry.space_group_name_H-M   'P 1'
#
loop_
_entity.id
_entity.type
_entity.pdbx_description
1 polymer ?
#
loop_
_entity_poly.entity_id
_entity_poly.type
_entity_poly.pdbx_seq_one_letter_code
_entity_poly.pdbx_strand_id
1 'polypeptide(L)'
;MRPSIPLLPVFLAALVAALLPASAHADGLPVLGIDVGSTGVASNANADAARYLALPAGGRTIVERVAQRGGQILAWRSLPGTFTIPAVAYDGSAGGLSADGTTLLLIEPRVAFPRATTKMLVLNSDSLEPRRLVTLRGDFSFDAISPTGSWLYFVHYTSPTDPTRYLVQAFDVQRGRLLAKPIVDPKASGEKMRGNPLARTMSADGRWAYTLYDGAGATPFVHALDTVARSAHCIDLDGIAAGTDLWQLRLRIDQDGKRLVVRDSAAPVLTVDLRTLRVARATAVPAPLGASRHLPTSLFAGGAGLLVVLVLSVIWMRRKHRPTRTSLASVRRVREPTAGQ
;
A
#
# COMPACT_ATOMS: atom_id res chain seq x y z
N MET A 1 30.47 2.72 -51.60
CA MET A 1 30.56 3.50 -50.37
C MET A 1 29.29 3.24 -49.55
N ARG A 2 29.38 2.50 -48.43
CA ARG A 2 28.25 2.29 -47.51
C ARG A 2 28.35 3.33 -46.39
N PRO A 3 27.31 4.05 -46.05
CA PRO A 3 27.36 4.99 -44.95
C PRO A 3 27.41 4.24 -43.62
N SER A 4 28.43 4.47 -42.81
CA SER A 4 28.54 4.00 -41.43
C SER A 4 27.65 4.87 -40.54
N ILE A 5 26.55 4.29 -40.07
CA ILE A 5 25.65 4.93 -39.09
C ILE A 5 26.38 4.99 -37.75
N PRO A 6 26.48 6.13 -37.10
CA PRO A 6 27.13 6.22 -35.78
C PRO A 6 26.27 5.53 -34.73
N LEU A 7 26.69 4.38 -34.23
CA LEU A 7 26.00 3.58 -33.18
C LEU A 7 26.02 4.26 -31.79
N LEU A 8 26.85 5.26 -31.59
CA LEU A 8 27.06 5.90 -30.29
C LEU A 8 25.81 6.61 -29.70
N PRO A 9 24.98 7.34 -30.47
CA PRO A 9 23.77 7.98 -29.92
C PRO A 9 22.68 6.99 -29.58
N VAL A 10 22.62 5.84 -30.25
CA VAL A 10 21.61 4.81 -29.97
C VAL A 10 21.89 4.12 -28.63
N PHE A 11 23.15 3.85 -28.29
CA PHE A 11 23.53 3.28 -26.99
C PHE A 11 23.29 4.25 -25.84
N LEU A 12 23.49 5.56 -26.04
CA LEU A 12 23.25 6.54 -25.00
C LEU A 12 21.76 6.72 -24.72
N ALA A 13 20.91 6.70 -25.75
CA ALA A 13 19.46 6.77 -25.61
C ALA A 13 18.89 5.51 -24.93
N ALA A 14 19.41 4.32 -25.23
CA ALA A 14 19.02 3.08 -24.58
C ALA A 14 19.44 3.03 -23.09
N LEU A 15 20.60 3.59 -22.73
CA LEU A 15 21.07 3.66 -21.35
C LEU A 15 20.25 4.64 -20.50
N VAL A 16 19.81 5.76 -21.07
CA VAL A 16 18.94 6.73 -20.39
C VAL A 16 17.54 6.15 -20.17
N ALA A 17 17.00 5.41 -21.14
CA ALA A 17 15.72 4.74 -21.00
C ALA A 17 15.73 3.64 -19.93
N ALA A 18 16.87 2.97 -19.71
CA ALA A 18 17.03 1.95 -18.67
C ALA A 18 17.18 2.53 -17.25
N LEU A 19 17.47 3.84 -17.13
CA LEU A 19 17.61 4.53 -15.84
C LEU A 19 16.33 5.25 -15.39
N LEU A 20 15.29 5.27 -16.23
CA LEU A 20 13.98 5.76 -15.77
C LEU A 20 13.43 4.76 -14.77
N PRO A 21 13.08 5.19 -13.53
CA PRO A 21 12.41 4.29 -12.62
C PRO A 21 11.13 3.81 -13.30
N ALA A 22 11.04 2.52 -13.59
CA ALA A 22 9.76 1.92 -13.90
C ALA A 22 8.86 2.24 -12.71
N SER A 23 7.81 3.01 -12.94
CA SER A 23 6.76 3.19 -11.95
C SER A 23 6.23 1.79 -11.69
N ALA A 24 6.68 1.16 -10.60
CA ALA A 24 6.08 -0.06 -10.11
C ALA A 24 4.66 0.34 -9.68
N HIS A 25 3.73 0.24 -10.60
CA HIS A 25 2.33 0.17 -10.25
C HIS A 25 2.19 -1.14 -9.49
N ALA A 26 2.03 -1.03 -8.18
CA ALA A 26 1.59 -2.16 -7.38
C ALA A 26 0.13 -2.42 -7.77
N ASP A 27 -0.08 -3.13 -8.87
CA ASP A 27 -1.39 -3.56 -9.36
C ASP A 27 -1.94 -4.72 -8.51
N GLY A 28 -1.77 -4.63 -7.20
CA GLY A 28 -2.35 -5.58 -6.27
C GLY A 28 -3.76 -5.15 -5.91
N LEU A 29 -4.75 -5.75 -6.54
CA LEU A 29 -6.13 -5.63 -6.11
C LEU A 29 -6.25 -6.22 -4.70
N PRO A 30 -6.62 -5.44 -3.66
CA PRO A 30 -6.78 -5.97 -2.30
C PRO A 30 -7.80 -7.11 -2.24
N VAL A 31 -8.68 -7.19 -3.24
CA VAL A 31 -9.84 -8.10 -3.28
C VAL A 31 -9.71 -9.16 -4.34
N LEU A 32 -9.03 -8.93 -5.45
CA LEU A 32 -9.02 -9.80 -6.63
C LEU A 32 -7.65 -10.34 -7.02
N GLY A 33 -6.60 -9.81 -6.46
CA GLY A 33 -5.25 -10.14 -6.87
C GLY A 33 -4.44 -10.90 -5.84
N ILE A 34 -3.21 -11.12 -6.18
CA ILE A 34 -2.16 -11.45 -5.25
C ILE A 34 -2.11 -10.29 -4.26
N ASP A 35 -2.31 -10.58 -2.99
CA ASP A 35 -2.15 -9.60 -1.93
C ASP A 35 -0.66 -9.27 -1.82
N VAL A 36 -0.24 -8.27 -2.55
CA VAL A 36 1.15 -7.76 -2.53
C VAL A 36 1.38 -6.93 -1.30
N GLY A 37 1.06 -7.37 -0.16
CA GLY A 37 1.29 -6.76 1.13
C GLY A 37 1.45 -5.24 1.12
N SER A 38 0.73 -4.55 1.92
CA SER A 38 0.90 -3.11 2.05
C SER A 38 2.33 -2.78 2.52
N THR A 39 2.79 -1.58 2.22
CA THR A 39 4.12 -1.07 2.63
C THR A 39 4.30 -0.95 4.15
N GLY A 40 3.36 -1.49 4.93
CA GLY A 40 3.34 -1.48 6.37
C GLY A 40 2.22 -0.62 6.96
N VAL A 41 1.96 -0.80 8.23
CA VAL A 41 0.99 -0.03 9.01
C VAL A 41 1.71 0.74 10.11
N ALA A 42 1.30 1.99 10.36
CA ALA A 42 1.90 2.86 11.35
C ALA A 42 0.91 3.20 12.46
N SER A 43 1.40 3.35 13.69
CA SER A 43 0.59 3.89 14.78
C SER A 43 0.39 5.39 14.59
N ASN A 44 -0.80 5.88 14.88
CA ASN A 44 -1.12 7.31 14.81
C ASN A 44 -0.68 8.07 16.07
N ALA A 45 -0.16 7.39 17.08
CA ALA A 45 0.10 7.96 18.39
C ALA A 45 1.58 8.31 18.60
N ASN A 46 1.83 9.58 18.96
CA ASN A 46 2.95 10.13 19.74
C ASN A 46 4.41 9.92 19.27
N ALA A 47 5.36 10.45 20.06
CA ALA A 47 6.81 10.47 19.80
C ALA A 47 7.43 9.08 19.58
N ASP A 48 6.81 8.03 20.11
CA ASP A 48 7.21 6.63 19.99
C ASP A 48 6.51 5.89 18.84
N ALA A 49 5.97 6.62 17.89
CA ALA A 49 5.26 6.07 16.76
C ALA A 49 6.11 5.02 16.03
N ALA A 50 5.61 3.81 15.94
CA ALA A 50 6.25 2.72 15.23
C ALA A 50 5.50 2.41 13.92
N ARG A 51 6.25 1.89 12.97
CA ARG A 51 5.75 1.29 11.74
C ARG A 51 6.02 -0.20 11.77
N TYR A 52 5.07 -0.99 11.35
CA TYR A 52 5.17 -2.44 11.28
C TYR A 52 5.27 -2.88 9.83
N LEU A 53 6.21 -3.77 9.57
CA LEU A 53 6.45 -4.37 8.26
C LEU A 53 6.32 -5.88 8.40
N ALA A 54 5.84 -6.54 7.35
CA ALA A 54 5.80 -7.99 7.25
C ALA A 54 6.41 -8.41 5.91
N LEU A 55 7.53 -9.13 5.97
CA LEU A 55 8.35 -9.49 4.83
C LEU A 55 8.33 -11.02 4.66
N PRO A 56 7.64 -11.56 3.64
CA PRO A 56 7.68 -12.99 3.33
C PRO A 56 9.10 -13.43 2.96
N ALA A 57 9.57 -14.52 3.57
CA ALA A 57 10.91 -15.04 3.37
C ALA A 57 10.93 -16.58 3.50
N GLY A 58 10.95 -17.31 2.39
CA GLY A 58 11.16 -18.77 2.39
C GLY A 58 10.14 -19.57 3.23
N GLY A 59 8.85 -19.28 3.11
CA GLY A 59 7.78 -19.94 3.88
C GLY A 59 7.65 -19.45 5.32
N ARG A 60 8.36 -18.39 5.65
CA ARG A 60 8.27 -17.66 6.91
C ARG A 60 7.93 -16.20 6.66
N THR A 61 7.60 -15.49 7.71
CA THR A 61 7.40 -14.03 7.68
C THR A 61 8.33 -13.38 8.69
N ILE A 62 9.14 -12.44 8.25
CA ILE A 62 9.88 -11.55 9.15
C ILE A 62 8.99 -10.36 9.43
N VAL A 63 8.61 -10.17 10.68
CA VAL A 63 7.86 -9.00 11.12
C VAL A 63 8.82 -8.07 11.84
N GLU A 64 8.75 -6.79 11.48
CA GLU A 64 9.59 -5.74 12.06
C GLU A 64 8.73 -4.62 12.63
N ARG A 65 9.11 -4.15 13.81
CA ARG A 65 8.65 -2.91 14.41
C ARG A 65 9.77 -1.88 14.25
N VAL A 66 9.51 -0.83 13.52
CA VAL A 66 10.50 0.17 13.11
C VAL A 66 10.09 1.55 13.64
N ALA A 67 11.01 2.29 14.22
CA ALA A 67 10.77 3.66 14.62
C ALA A 67 10.40 4.53 13.39
N GLN A 68 9.33 5.31 13.48
CA GLN A 68 8.93 6.19 12.35
C GLN A 68 9.98 7.27 12.08
N ARG A 69 10.68 7.72 13.09
CA ARG A 69 11.81 8.63 12.97
C ARG A 69 13.11 7.84 13.02
N GLY A 70 13.97 8.05 12.04
CA GLY A 70 15.30 7.42 11.98
C GLY A 70 15.32 5.98 11.47
N GLY A 71 14.17 5.29 11.32
CA GLY A 71 14.09 3.96 10.74
C GLY A 71 14.77 2.84 11.54
N GLN A 72 15.06 3.06 12.82
CA GLN A 72 15.66 2.04 13.69
C GLN A 72 14.71 0.86 13.89
N ILE A 73 15.20 -0.37 13.73
CA ILE A 73 14.46 -1.59 14.07
C ILE A 73 14.41 -1.68 15.61
N LEU A 74 13.20 -1.59 16.16
CA LEU A 74 12.94 -1.65 17.60
C LEU A 74 12.74 -3.10 18.06
N ALA A 75 12.14 -3.92 17.21
CA ALA A 75 11.94 -5.34 17.46
C ALA A 75 11.76 -6.05 16.10
N TRP A 76 12.10 -7.32 16.05
CA TRP A 76 11.81 -8.18 14.91
C TRP A 76 11.52 -9.61 15.36
N ARG A 77 10.76 -10.35 14.55
CA ARG A 77 10.47 -11.76 14.79
C ARG A 77 10.29 -12.51 13.48
N SER A 78 10.83 -13.72 13.40
CA SER A 78 10.55 -14.65 12.31
C SER A 78 9.42 -15.60 12.73
N LEU A 79 8.33 -15.57 11.96
CA LEU A 79 7.11 -16.35 12.20
C LEU A 79 6.98 -17.45 11.16
N PRO A 80 6.49 -18.64 11.50
CA PRO A 80 6.18 -19.67 10.52
C PRO A 80 4.97 -19.26 9.66
N GLY A 81 4.99 -19.60 8.37
CA GLY A 81 3.94 -19.25 7.41
C GLY A 81 4.21 -17.93 6.69
N THR A 82 3.47 -17.71 5.61
CA THR A 82 3.56 -16.49 4.79
C THR A 82 2.40 -15.58 5.16
N PHE A 83 2.72 -14.44 5.73
CA PHE A 83 1.75 -13.42 6.13
C PHE A 83 2.19 -12.04 5.63
N THR A 84 1.24 -11.13 5.52
CA THR A 84 1.45 -9.74 5.12
C THR A 84 0.59 -8.81 5.95
N ILE A 85 0.93 -7.52 5.97
CA ILE A 85 0.03 -6.47 6.48
C ILE A 85 -1.17 -6.40 5.54
N PRO A 86 -2.42 -6.45 6.05
CA PRO A 86 -3.59 -6.40 5.18
C PRO A 86 -3.75 -5.03 4.49
N ALA A 87 -3.99 -5.07 3.18
CA ALA A 87 -4.52 -3.92 2.45
C ALA A 87 -6.05 -3.92 2.58
N VAL A 88 -6.66 -2.76 2.76
CA VAL A 88 -8.10 -2.61 3.03
C VAL A 88 -8.86 -1.89 1.94
N ALA A 89 -8.18 -1.20 1.04
CA ALA A 89 -8.75 -0.54 -0.13
C ALA A 89 -7.72 -0.43 -1.25
N TYR A 90 -8.21 -0.15 -2.46
CA TYR A 90 -7.37 -0.05 -3.66
C TYR A 90 -6.45 1.17 -3.68
N ASP A 91 -6.68 2.16 -2.82
CA ASP A 91 -5.77 3.29 -2.66
C ASP A 91 -4.47 2.93 -1.92
N GLY A 92 -4.30 1.65 -1.58
CA GLY A 92 -3.14 1.14 -0.85
C GLY A 92 -3.22 1.35 0.66
N SER A 93 -4.38 1.74 1.19
CA SER A 93 -4.59 1.87 2.63
C SER A 93 -4.33 0.54 3.33
N ALA A 94 -3.45 0.57 4.31
CA ALA A 94 -3.11 -0.56 5.15
C ALA A 94 -3.95 -0.58 6.42
N GLY A 95 -4.16 -1.79 6.98
CA GLY A 95 -4.86 -1.98 8.23
C GLY A 95 -4.18 -3.00 9.14
N GLY A 96 -4.90 -3.44 10.17
CA GLY A 96 -4.45 -4.52 11.06
C GLY A 96 -3.83 -4.07 12.37
N LEU A 97 -3.48 -2.78 12.56
CA LEU A 97 -3.03 -2.26 13.84
C LEU A 97 -4.21 -1.62 14.59
N SER A 98 -4.41 -2.01 15.86
CA SER A 98 -5.41 -1.38 16.74
C SER A 98 -5.02 0.07 17.08
N ALA A 99 -6.02 0.93 17.34
CA ALA A 99 -5.76 2.33 17.62
C ALA A 99 -4.96 2.57 18.92
N ASP A 100 -5.12 1.68 19.92
CA ASP A 100 -4.32 1.68 21.14
C ASP A 100 -2.88 1.17 20.91
N GLY A 101 -2.59 0.71 19.70
CA GLY A 101 -1.26 0.22 19.31
C GLY A 101 -0.87 -1.15 19.89
N THR A 102 -1.75 -1.88 20.58
CA THR A 102 -1.39 -3.11 21.31
C THR A 102 -1.54 -4.40 20.51
N THR A 103 -2.29 -4.37 19.42
CA THR A 103 -2.63 -5.56 18.62
C THR A 103 -2.32 -5.31 17.15
N LEU A 104 -1.54 -6.23 16.57
CA LEU A 104 -1.23 -6.27 15.15
C LEU A 104 -1.84 -7.54 14.54
N LEU A 105 -2.58 -7.39 13.44
CA LEU A 105 -3.09 -8.50 12.64
C LEU A 105 -2.32 -8.59 11.33
N LEU A 106 -1.92 -9.79 10.97
CA LEU A 106 -1.40 -10.14 9.66
C LEU A 106 -2.35 -11.12 8.97
N ILE A 107 -2.36 -11.13 7.65
CA ILE A 107 -3.19 -12.02 6.83
C ILE A 107 -2.32 -12.83 5.86
N GLU A 108 -2.71 -14.08 5.60
CA GLU A 108 -2.11 -14.90 4.54
C GLU A 108 -2.47 -14.30 3.17
N PRO A 109 -1.48 -14.06 2.27
CA PRO A 109 -1.75 -13.52 0.94
C PRO A 109 -2.74 -14.38 0.15
N ARG A 110 -3.63 -13.72 -0.61
CA ARG A 110 -4.54 -14.42 -1.53
C ARG A 110 -3.82 -14.70 -2.84
N VAL A 111 -3.60 -15.99 -3.13
CA VAL A 111 -2.97 -16.43 -4.39
C VAL A 111 -3.99 -16.91 -5.43
N ALA A 112 -5.24 -17.15 -4.99
CA ALA A 112 -6.34 -17.53 -5.87
C ALA A 112 -7.67 -17.11 -5.24
N PHE A 113 -8.69 -16.88 -6.08
CA PHE A 113 -10.05 -16.61 -5.66
C PHE A 113 -10.99 -17.70 -6.20
N PRO A 114 -11.90 -18.25 -5.39
CA PRO A 114 -11.94 -18.08 -3.93
C PRO A 114 -10.92 -18.97 -3.20
N ARG A 115 -10.54 -18.56 -1.99
CA ARG A 115 -9.79 -19.44 -1.09
C ARG A 115 -10.75 -20.39 -0.37
N ALA A 116 -10.34 -21.65 -0.18
CA ALA A 116 -11.07 -22.59 0.66
C ALA A 116 -10.93 -22.25 2.17
N THR A 117 -9.83 -21.64 2.54
CA THR A 117 -9.49 -21.28 3.92
C THR A 117 -8.69 -19.99 3.93
N THR A 118 -8.96 -19.14 4.90
CA THR A 118 -8.20 -17.91 5.16
C THR A 118 -7.54 -18.00 6.53
N LYS A 119 -6.24 -17.71 6.59
CA LYS A 119 -5.49 -17.64 7.83
C LYS A 119 -5.07 -16.22 8.14
N MET A 120 -5.16 -15.88 9.42
CA MET A 120 -4.73 -14.59 9.95
C MET A 120 -4.00 -14.80 11.26
N LEU A 121 -3.02 -13.98 11.55
CA LEU A 121 -2.21 -14.09 12.76
C LEU A 121 -2.34 -12.80 13.57
N VAL A 122 -2.83 -12.93 14.79
CA VAL A 122 -2.95 -11.84 15.76
C VAL A 122 -1.71 -11.85 16.64
N LEU A 123 -1.03 -10.72 16.70
CA LEU A 123 0.21 -10.53 17.45
C LEU A 123 0.01 -9.49 18.57
N ASN A 124 0.84 -9.60 19.60
CA ASN A 124 1.18 -8.46 20.43
C ASN A 124 2.07 -7.53 19.58
N SER A 125 1.72 -6.27 19.47
CA SER A 125 2.45 -5.35 18.60
C SER A 125 3.84 -4.97 19.15
N ASP A 126 4.01 -4.94 20.47
CA ASP A 126 5.31 -4.56 21.08
C ASP A 126 6.33 -5.69 21.02
N SER A 127 5.94 -6.90 21.46
CA SER A 127 6.81 -8.07 21.48
C SER A 127 6.83 -8.85 20.18
N LEU A 128 5.88 -8.58 19.28
CA LEU A 128 5.60 -9.32 18.04
C LEU A 128 5.29 -10.80 18.29
N GLU A 129 4.86 -11.15 19.50
CA GLU A 129 4.50 -12.53 19.86
C GLU A 129 3.13 -12.90 19.34
N PRO A 130 2.98 -14.09 18.73
CA PRO A 130 1.69 -14.61 18.35
C PRO A 130 0.77 -14.78 19.57
N ARG A 131 -0.41 -14.15 19.50
CA ARG A 131 -1.50 -14.35 20.47
C ARG A 131 -2.51 -15.39 19.99
N ARG A 132 -2.80 -15.37 18.69
CA ARG A 132 -3.80 -16.27 18.10
C ARG A 132 -3.58 -16.44 16.60
N LEU A 133 -3.65 -17.70 16.14
CA LEU A 133 -3.86 -18.02 14.74
C LEU A 133 -5.38 -18.18 14.51
N VAL A 134 -5.94 -17.35 13.65
CA VAL A 134 -7.33 -17.41 13.21
C VAL A 134 -7.37 -18.17 11.89
N THR A 135 -8.14 -19.24 11.83
CA THR A 135 -8.36 -20.03 10.61
C THR A 135 -9.85 -20.06 10.32
N LEU A 136 -10.27 -19.45 9.21
CA LEU A 136 -11.66 -19.40 8.79
C LEU A 136 -11.86 -20.22 7.53
N ARG A 137 -12.92 -21.02 7.49
CA ARG A 137 -13.33 -21.72 6.26
C ARG A 137 -14.00 -20.72 5.31
N GLY A 138 -13.52 -20.63 4.10
CA GLY A 138 -13.97 -19.67 3.08
C GLY A 138 -12.95 -18.58 2.81
N ASP A 139 -13.32 -17.68 1.93
CA ASP A 139 -12.50 -16.55 1.52
C ASP A 139 -12.88 -15.28 2.28
N PHE A 140 -11.93 -14.74 3.00
CA PHE A 140 -12.09 -13.53 3.81
C PHE A 140 -10.98 -12.53 3.48
N SER A 141 -11.32 -11.25 3.47
CA SER A 141 -10.36 -10.16 3.57
C SER A 141 -10.51 -9.45 4.91
N PHE A 142 -9.45 -8.84 5.37
CA PHE A 142 -9.50 -7.96 6.53
C PHE A 142 -10.22 -6.66 6.15
N ASP A 143 -11.10 -6.17 7.01
CA ASP A 143 -11.77 -4.88 6.87
C ASP A 143 -11.31 -3.89 7.93
N ALA A 144 -11.52 -4.18 9.21
CA ALA A 144 -11.17 -3.28 10.30
C ALA A 144 -10.81 -4.02 11.59
N ILE A 145 -10.26 -3.29 12.55
CA ILE A 145 -9.97 -3.74 13.91
C ILE A 145 -10.53 -2.69 14.89
N SER A 146 -11.13 -3.16 15.99
CA SER A 146 -11.60 -2.26 17.05
C SER A 146 -10.43 -1.55 17.76
N PRO A 147 -10.67 -0.43 18.45
CA PRO A 147 -9.62 0.37 19.09
C PRO A 147 -8.67 -0.44 19.99
N THR A 148 -9.17 -1.47 20.68
CA THR A 148 -8.40 -2.31 21.61
C THR A 148 -7.97 -3.65 20.99
N GLY A 149 -8.26 -3.90 19.71
CA GLY A 149 -7.96 -5.18 19.07
C GLY A 149 -8.86 -6.33 19.52
N SER A 150 -9.89 -6.09 20.33
CA SER A 150 -10.80 -7.15 20.85
C SER A 150 -11.76 -7.69 19.79
N TRP A 151 -12.04 -6.91 18.76
CA TRP A 151 -12.87 -7.28 17.62
C TRP A 151 -12.12 -7.07 16.30
N LEU A 152 -12.24 -8.05 15.41
CA LEU A 152 -11.78 -7.97 14.02
C LEU A 152 -12.99 -8.01 13.10
N TYR A 153 -12.91 -7.30 11.99
CA TYR A 153 -13.97 -7.22 10.99
C TYR A 153 -13.44 -7.74 9.68
N PHE A 154 -14.23 -8.61 9.04
CA PHE A 154 -13.86 -9.29 7.83
C PHE A 154 -14.90 -9.13 6.74
N VAL A 155 -14.45 -8.93 5.53
CA VAL A 155 -15.24 -9.10 4.32
C VAL A 155 -15.24 -10.60 3.99
N HIS A 156 -16.38 -11.26 4.10
CA HIS A 156 -16.58 -12.65 3.74
C HIS A 156 -17.18 -12.75 2.36
N TYR A 157 -16.44 -13.27 1.39
CA TYR A 157 -16.90 -13.46 0.02
C TYR A 157 -17.84 -14.66 -0.04
N THR A 158 -19.06 -14.44 -0.53
CA THR A 158 -20.15 -15.45 -0.53
C THR A 158 -20.37 -16.08 -1.88
N SER A 159 -19.74 -15.58 -2.94
CA SER A 159 -19.82 -16.14 -4.29
C SER A 159 -18.45 -16.72 -4.70
N PRO A 160 -18.42 -17.90 -5.32
CA PRO A 160 -17.17 -18.47 -5.81
C PRO A 160 -16.65 -17.82 -7.10
N THR A 161 -17.47 -17.01 -7.77
CA THR A 161 -17.13 -16.43 -9.07
C THR A 161 -17.28 -14.90 -9.12
N ASP A 162 -17.96 -14.32 -8.14
CA ASP A 162 -18.23 -12.88 -8.09
C ASP A 162 -17.69 -12.29 -6.76
N PRO A 163 -16.52 -11.69 -6.78
CA PRO A 163 -15.90 -11.10 -5.60
C PRO A 163 -16.58 -9.81 -5.11
N THR A 164 -17.52 -9.27 -5.87
CA THR A 164 -18.31 -8.11 -5.45
C THR A 164 -19.48 -8.49 -4.55
N ARG A 165 -19.70 -9.81 -4.29
CA ARG A 165 -20.75 -10.33 -3.41
C ARG A 165 -20.15 -10.80 -2.09
N TYR A 166 -20.37 -10.04 -1.04
CA TYR A 166 -19.78 -10.30 0.27
C TYR A 166 -20.65 -9.83 1.42
N LEU A 167 -20.26 -10.20 2.62
CA LEU A 167 -20.84 -9.78 3.90
C LEU A 167 -19.72 -9.25 4.79
N VAL A 168 -20.00 -8.28 5.63
CA VAL A 168 -19.10 -7.87 6.72
C VAL A 168 -19.49 -8.64 7.99
N GLN A 169 -18.51 -9.29 8.62
CA GLN A 169 -18.72 -10.07 9.86
C GLN A 169 -17.68 -9.70 10.92
N ALA A 170 -18.12 -9.72 12.18
CA ALA A 170 -17.24 -9.50 13.31
C ALA A 170 -16.69 -10.82 13.87
N PHE A 171 -15.43 -10.82 14.28
CA PHE A 171 -14.76 -11.92 14.96
C PHE A 171 -14.35 -11.49 16.36
N ASP A 172 -14.78 -12.24 17.36
CA ASP A 172 -14.40 -12.06 18.76
C ASP A 172 -13.03 -12.68 19.00
N VAL A 173 -12.03 -11.85 19.24
CA VAL A 173 -10.64 -12.31 19.40
C VAL A 173 -10.49 -13.12 20.68
N GLN A 174 -11.16 -12.72 21.76
CA GLN A 174 -11.08 -13.41 23.04
C GLN A 174 -11.71 -14.80 22.97
N ARG A 175 -12.92 -14.89 22.40
CA ARG A 175 -13.65 -16.17 22.27
C ARG A 175 -13.19 -17.01 21.09
N GLY A 176 -12.46 -16.42 20.14
CA GLY A 176 -11.96 -17.11 18.95
C GLY A 176 -13.05 -17.52 17.98
N ARG A 177 -14.12 -16.73 17.85
CA ARG A 177 -15.27 -17.10 17.02
C ARG A 177 -15.75 -15.96 16.14
N LEU A 178 -16.12 -16.32 14.91
CA LEU A 178 -16.83 -15.44 13.99
C LEU A 178 -18.30 -15.36 14.43
N LEU A 179 -18.86 -14.15 14.43
CA LEU A 179 -20.28 -13.96 14.68
C LEU A 179 -21.09 -14.34 13.43
N ALA A 180 -22.16 -15.12 13.61
CA ALA A 180 -23.00 -15.57 12.50
C ALA A 180 -23.78 -14.41 11.84
N LYS A 181 -24.21 -13.43 12.65
CA LYS A 181 -24.97 -12.27 12.15
C LYS A 181 -24.03 -11.30 11.42
N PRO A 182 -24.26 -11.02 10.14
CA PRO A 182 -23.51 -10.00 9.42
C PRO A 182 -23.82 -8.60 9.94
N ILE A 183 -22.89 -7.69 9.74
CA ILE A 183 -23.07 -6.28 10.02
C ILE A 183 -23.65 -5.64 8.76
N VAL A 184 -24.82 -5.07 8.90
CA VAL A 184 -25.57 -4.39 7.83
C VAL A 184 -26.09 -3.07 8.34
N ASP A 185 -26.34 -2.11 7.44
CA ASP A 185 -27.08 -0.91 7.77
C ASP A 185 -28.52 -1.30 8.13
N PRO A 186 -29.05 -0.94 9.32
CA PRO A 186 -30.43 -1.24 9.69
C PRO A 186 -31.47 -0.64 8.72
N LYS A 187 -31.13 0.47 8.06
CA LYS A 187 -32.00 1.13 7.07
C LYS A 187 -31.99 0.43 5.71
N ALA A 188 -30.94 -0.31 5.40
CA ALA A 188 -30.74 -1.03 4.17
C ALA A 188 -30.62 -2.54 4.39
N SER A 189 -31.32 -3.08 5.38
CA SER A 189 -31.18 -4.48 5.84
C SER A 189 -31.50 -5.54 4.78
N GLY A 190 -32.26 -5.17 3.73
CA GLY A 190 -32.52 -6.02 2.56
C GLY A 190 -31.51 -5.89 1.44
N GLU A 191 -30.66 -4.91 1.49
CA GLU A 191 -29.65 -4.65 0.45
C GLU A 191 -28.39 -5.49 0.69
N LYS A 192 -27.79 -5.92 -0.42
CA LYS A 192 -26.50 -6.60 -0.38
C LYS A 192 -25.43 -5.60 -0.72
N MET A 193 -24.47 -5.44 0.17
CA MET A 193 -23.26 -4.70 -0.15
C MET A 193 -22.61 -5.28 -1.40
N ARG A 194 -22.16 -4.40 -2.29
CA ARG A 194 -21.41 -4.78 -3.50
C ARG A 194 -20.51 -3.65 -3.95
N GLY A 195 -19.58 -3.99 -4.81
CA GLY A 195 -18.63 -3.05 -5.38
C GLY A 195 -17.23 -3.23 -4.78
N ASN A 196 -16.32 -2.41 -5.27
CA ASN A 196 -14.92 -2.45 -4.92
C ASN A 196 -14.59 -1.38 -3.87
N PRO A 197 -13.78 -1.69 -2.84
CA PRO A 197 -13.33 -0.74 -1.84
C PRO A 197 -12.23 0.15 -2.45
N LEU A 198 -12.56 1.38 -2.84
CA LEU A 198 -11.66 2.26 -3.57
C LEU A 198 -10.70 3.04 -2.66
N ALA A 199 -11.21 3.55 -1.53
CA ALA A 199 -10.41 4.35 -0.61
C ALA A 199 -10.87 4.13 0.83
N ARG A 200 -9.95 4.31 1.78
CA ARG A 200 -10.20 4.10 3.20
C ARG A 200 -9.65 5.25 4.04
N THR A 201 -10.41 5.61 5.10
CA THR A 201 -9.89 6.39 6.22
C THR A 201 -10.51 5.92 7.53
N MET A 202 -9.87 6.21 8.66
CA MET A 202 -10.38 5.87 9.98
C MET A 202 -10.44 7.10 10.87
N SER A 203 -11.36 7.12 11.83
CA SER A 203 -11.33 8.10 12.92
C SER A 203 -10.05 7.92 13.76
N ALA A 204 -9.57 9.00 14.35
CA ALA A 204 -8.32 9.00 15.12
C ALA A 204 -8.35 8.04 16.31
N ASP A 205 -9.53 7.80 16.89
CA ASP A 205 -9.75 6.86 17.99
C ASP A 205 -9.93 5.40 17.52
N GLY A 206 -9.90 5.15 16.20
CA GLY A 206 -10.09 3.83 15.61
C GLY A 206 -11.51 3.28 15.68
N ARG A 207 -12.46 4.05 16.20
CA ARG A 207 -13.85 3.59 16.32
C ARG A 207 -14.54 3.45 14.97
N TRP A 208 -14.35 4.42 14.07
CA TRP A 208 -15.03 4.46 12.79
C TRP A 208 -14.08 4.13 11.64
N ALA A 209 -14.48 3.16 10.82
CA ALA A 209 -13.82 2.84 9.56
C ALA A 209 -14.73 3.27 8.40
N TYR A 210 -14.26 4.21 7.58
CA TYR A 210 -14.98 4.73 6.42
C TYR A 210 -14.34 4.19 5.15
N THR A 211 -15.11 3.45 4.35
CA THR A 211 -14.63 2.89 3.08
C THR A 211 -15.52 3.37 1.95
N LEU A 212 -14.91 3.96 0.94
CA LEU A 212 -15.58 4.32 -0.31
C LEU A 212 -15.70 3.08 -1.19
N TYR A 213 -16.92 2.78 -1.65
CA TYR A 213 -17.22 1.73 -2.61
C TYR A 213 -17.75 2.32 -3.92
N ASP A 214 -17.42 1.66 -5.05
CA ASP A 214 -17.86 2.07 -6.38
C ASP A 214 -19.34 1.72 -6.68
N GLY A 215 -19.99 0.96 -5.78
CA GLY A 215 -21.38 0.55 -5.93
C GLY A 215 -21.64 -0.49 -7.03
N ALA A 216 -20.61 -1.01 -7.71
CA ALA A 216 -20.71 -1.99 -8.80
C ALA A 216 -21.72 -1.55 -9.89
N GLY A 217 -21.65 -0.32 -10.35
CA GLY A 217 -22.51 0.27 -11.36
C GLY A 217 -23.78 0.95 -10.82
N ALA A 218 -24.01 0.91 -9.51
CA ALA A 218 -25.00 1.72 -8.81
C ALA A 218 -24.35 3.00 -8.24
N THR A 219 -25.07 3.74 -7.41
CA THR A 219 -24.53 4.91 -6.70
C THR A 219 -23.32 4.52 -5.85
N PRO A 220 -22.16 5.20 -5.98
CA PRO A 220 -21.07 5.00 -5.06
C PRO A 220 -21.47 5.43 -3.65
N PHE A 221 -20.93 4.75 -2.64
CA PHE A 221 -21.30 5.00 -1.26
C PHE A 221 -20.11 4.88 -0.32
N VAL A 222 -20.24 5.47 0.86
CA VAL A 222 -19.31 5.25 1.97
C VAL A 222 -19.94 4.28 2.96
N HIS A 223 -19.29 3.14 3.19
CA HIS A 223 -19.59 2.24 4.28
C HIS A 223 -18.89 2.76 5.55
N ALA A 224 -19.69 3.25 6.52
CA ALA A 224 -19.24 3.71 7.81
C ALA A 224 -19.45 2.62 8.86
N LEU A 225 -18.40 1.89 9.22
CA LEU A 225 -18.41 0.80 10.18
C LEU A 225 -18.03 1.31 11.58
N ASP A 226 -18.94 1.21 12.55
CA ASP A 226 -18.65 1.40 13.98
C ASP A 226 -18.05 0.13 14.55
N THR A 227 -16.75 0.12 14.77
CA THR A 227 -15.98 -1.02 15.28
C THR A 227 -16.20 -1.29 16.78
N VAL A 228 -16.87 -0.41 17.50
CA VAL A 228 -17.24 -0.56 18.91
C VAL A 228 -18.67 -1.09 19.04
N ALA A 229 -19.63 -0.43 18.37
CA ALA A 229 -21.02 -0.84 18.38
C ALA A 229 -21.31 -2.08 17.52
N ARG A 230 -20.41 -2.43 16.59
CA ARG A 230 -20.59 -3.52 15.61
C ARG A 230 -21.83 -3.28 14.73
N SER A 231 -21.93 -2.07 14.24
CA SER A 231 -22.99 -1.60 13.34
C SER A 231 -22.41 -0.85 12.18
N ALA A 232 -23.16 -0.66 11.12
CA ALA A 232 -22.72 0.10 9.96
C ALA A 232 -23.81 1.01 9.44
N HIS A 233 -23.39 2.02 8.67
CA HIS A 233 -24.26 2.88 7.87
C HIS A 233 -23.71 2.97 6.46
N CYS A 234 -24.60 2.87 5.46
CA CYS A 234 -24.29 3.18 4.08
C CYS A 234 -24.67 4.62 3.79
N ILE A 235 -23.75 5.39 3.26
CA ILE A 235 -23.92 6.81 2.96
C ILE A 235 -23.79 6.98 1.46
N ASP A 236 -24.92 7.08 0.75
CA ASP A 236 -24.94 7.27 -0.68
C ASP A 236 -24.33 8.60 -1.10
N LEU A 237 -23.52 8.59 -2.15
CA LEU A 237 -22.83 9.77 -2.66
C LEU A 237 -23.49 10.30 -3.95
N ASP A 238 -24.78 10.55 -3.91
CA ASP A 238 -25.60 11.01 -5.05
C ASP A 238 -25.08 12.30 -5.71
N GLY A 239 -24.25 13.07 -5.00
CA GLY A 239 -23.67 14.32 -5.52
C GLY A 239 -22.43 14.15 -6.39
N ILE A 240 -21.93 12.93 -6.60
CA ILE A 240 -20.80 12.68 -7.50
C ILE A 240 -21.27 12.85 -8.95
N ALA A 241 -20.57 13.68 -9.72
CA ALA A 241 -20.91 13.93 -11.11
C ALA A 241 -20.74 12.65 -11.96
N ALA A 242 -21.64 12.45 -12.93
CA ALA A 242 -21.50 11.38 -13.90
C ALA A 242 -20.17 11.50 -14.66
N GLY A 243 -19.46 10.39 -14.83
CA GLY A 243 -18.16 10.35 -15.47
C GLY A 243 -16.97 10.70 -14.57
N THR A 244 -17.20 10.95 -13.28
CA THR A 244 -16.09 11.08 -12.31
C THR A 244 -15.32 9.77 -12.23
N ASP A 245 -14.00 9.84 -12.34
CA ASP A 245 -13.12 8.69 -12.10
C ASP A 245 -13.07 8.40 -10.60
N LEU A 246 -13.86 7.42 -10.17
CA LEU A 246 -13.99 7.05 -8.76
C LEU A 246 -12.66 6.53 -8.18
N TRP A 247 -11.74 6.01 -9.00
CA TRP A 247 -10.44 5.50 -8.58
C TRP A 247 -9.49 6.61 -8.11
N GLN A 248 -9.72 7.84 -8.55
CA GLN A 248 -8.96 9.01 -8.12
C GLN A 248 -9.49 9.59 -6.80
N LEU A 249 -10.64 9.15 -6.34
CA LEU A 249 -11.23 9.66 -5.12
C LEU A 249 -10.47 9.13 -3.88
N ARG A 250 -10.33 10.01 -2.90
CA ARG A 250 -9.71 9.71 -1.60
C ARG A 250 -10.63 10.20 -0.49
N LEU A 251 -10.54 9.52 0.66
CA LEU A 251 -11.25 9.90 1.87
C LEU A 251 -10.31 10.57 2.87
N ARG A 252 -10.78 11.60 3.51
CA ARG A 252 -10.09 12.26 4.62
C ARG A 252 -11.09 12.79 5.64
N ILE A 253 -10.79 12.59 6.91
CA ILE A 253 -11.50 13.27 7.99
C ILE A 253 -10.84 14.64 8.18
N ASP A 254 -11.65 15.70 8.33
CA ASP A 254 -11.13 17.04 8.58
C ASP A 254 -10.48 17.14 9.98
N GLN A 255 -9.81 18.28 10.23
CA GLN A 255 -8.99 18.44 11.43
C GLN A 255 -9.81 18.44 12.73
N ASP A 256 -11.07 18.86 12.67
CA ASP A 256 -11.97 18.88 13.84
C ASP A 256 -12.72 17.56 14.04
N GLY A 257 -12.49 16.56 13.16
CA GLY A 257 -13.10 15.24 13.23
C GLY A 257 -14.59 15.19 12.93
N LYS A 258 -15.18 16.28 12.41
CA LYS A 258 -16.63 16.38 12.24
C LYS A 258 -17.13 16.04 10.85
N ARG A 259 -16.26 16.10 9.84
CA ARG A 259 -16.63 15.88 8.45
C ARG A 259 -15.69 14.87 7.78
N LEU A 260 -16.28 14.01 7.00
CA LEU A 260 -15.56 13.20 6.03
C LEU A 260 -15.55 13.96 4.69
N VAL A 261 -14.39 14.17 4.15
CA VAL A 261 -14.16 14.83 2.87
C VAL A 261 -13.85 13.79 1.80
N VAL A 262 -14.70 13.72 0.79
CA VAL A 262 -14.41 12.98 -0.46
C VAL A 262 -13.74 13.97 -1.40
N ARG A 263 -12.55 13.65 -1.85
CA ARG A 263 -11.75 14.53 -2.71
C ARG A 263 -11.13 13.77 -3.87
N ASP A 264 -10.97 14.44 -4.98
CA ASP A 264 -10.07 14.02 -6.05
C ASP A 264 -8.65 14.57 -5.81
N SER A 265 -7.75 14.41 -6.78
CA SER A 265 -6.38 14.90 -6.70
C SER A 265 -6.30 16.44 -6.59
N ALA A 266 -7.28 17.16 -7.10
CA ALA A 266 -7.28 18.61 -7.21
C ALA A 266 -8.03 19.30 -6.04
N ALA A 267 -9.25 18.81 -5.71
CA ALA A 267 -10.15 19.54 -4.79
C ALA A 267 -11.09 18.59 -4.02
N PRO A 268 -11.69 19.06 -2.92
CA PRO A 268 -12.83 18.43 -2.32
C PRO A 268 -14.02 18.38 -3.30
N VAL A 269 -14.66 17.21 -3.40
CA VAL A 269 -15.84 16.96 -4.25
C VAL A 269 -17.11 17.02 -3.40
N LEU A 270 -17.12 16.23 -2.32
CA LEU A 270 -18.23 16.14 -1.37
C LEU A 270 -17.72 16.20 0.06
N THR A 271 -18.60 16.59 0.96
CA THR A 271 -18.42 16.46 2.40
C THR A 271 -19.57 15.69 3.02
N VAL A 272 -19.28 14.89 4.02
CA VAL A 272 -20.28 14.19 4.84
C VAL A 272 -20.15 14.69 6.28
N ASP A 273 -21.22 15.20 6.85
CA ASP A 273 -21.29 15.51 8.28
C ASP A 273 -21.35 14.20 9.07
N LEU A 274 -20.35 13.91 9.89
CA LEU A 274 -20.20 12.61 10.55
C LEU A 274 -21.19 12.37 11.69
N ARG A 275 -21.87 13.43 12.17
CA ARG A 275 -22.91 13.30 13.17
C ARG A 275 -24.28 12.98 12.56
N THR A 276 -24.60 13.60 11.43
CA THR A 276 -25.92 13.48 10.79
C THR A 276 -25.93 12.56 9.57
N LEU A 277 -24.74 12.19 9.07
CA LEU A 277 -24.48 11.44 7.86
C LEU A 277 -25.03 12.11 6.58
N ARG A 278 -25.24 13.44 6.64
CA ARG A 278 -25.71 14.21 5.49
C ARG A 278 -24.56 14.54 4.55
N VAL A 279 -24.81 14.31 3.27
CA VAL A 279 -23.89 14.62 2.18
C VAL A 279 -24.18 16.02 1.66
N ALA A 280 -23.14 16.79 1.41
CA ALA A 280 -23.20 18.10 0.78
C ALA A 280 -22.08 18.24 -0.26
N ARG A 281 -22.32 19.04 -1.31
CA ARG A 281 -21.24 19.42 -2.22
C ARG A 281 -20.19 20.22 -1.45
N ALA A 282 -18.93 19.92 -1.68
CA ALA A 282 -17.86 20.70 -1.11
C ALA A 282 -17.91 22.11 -1.72
N THR A 283 -18.07 23.11 -0.87
CA THR A 283 -17.88 24.49 -1.30
C THR A 283 -16.39 24.65 -1.59
N ALA A 284 -16.03 25.03 -2.80
CA ALA A 284 -14.64 25.36 -3.12
C ALA A 284 -14.21 26.46 -2.14
N VAL A 285 -13.30 26.12 -1.23
CA VAL A 285 -12.60 27.16 -0.46
C VAL A 285 -11.77 27.91 -1.48
N PRO A 286 -11.99 29.22 -1.70
CA PRO A 286 -11.12 29.97 -2.58
C PRO A 286 -9.68 29.74 -2.11
N ALA A 287 -8.81 29.31 -3.03
CA ALA A 287 -7.38 29.21 -2.71
C ALA A 287 -6.96 30.58 -2.16
N PRO A 288 -6.23 30.64 -1.02
CA PRO A 288 -5.76 31.91 -0.51
C PRO A 288 -4.99 32.62 -1.64
N LEU A 289 -5.53 33.75 -2.10
CA LEU A 289 -4.89 34.64 -3.07
C LEU A 289 -3.54 35.02 -2.45
N GLY A 290 -2.44 34.37 -2.86
CA GLY A 290 -1.12 34.76 -2.39
C GLY A 290 -0.08 33.68 -2.18
N ALA A 291 -0.38 32.42 -2.35
CA ALA A 291 0.68 31.41 -2.38
C ALA A 291 1.30 31.36 -3.79
N SER A 292 2.05 32.37 -4.15
CA SER A 292 3.05 32.26 -5.22
C SER A 292 3.98 31.10 -4.84
N ARG A 293 3.82 29.96 -5.49
CA ARG A 293 4.82 28.89 -5.43
C ARG A 293 6.09 29.42 -6.06
N HIS A 294 6.91 30.09 -5.28
CA HIS A 294 8.32 30.22 -5.62
C HIS A 294 8.89 28.80 -5.55
N LEU A 295 8.93 28.13 -6.71
CA LEU A 295 9.78 26.98 -6.89
C LEU A 295 11.20 27.44 -6.58
N PRO A 296 11.90 26.85 -5.61
CA PRO A 296 13.29 27.24 -5.36
C PRO A 296 14.08 26.88 -6.61
N THR A 297 14.55 27.91 -7.30
CA THR A 297 15.43 27.83 -8.49
C THR A 297 16.75 27.11 -8.20
N SER A 298 17.00 26.73 -6.95
CA SER A 298 18.20 26.00 -6.51
C SER A 298 18.25 24.51 -6.93
N LEU A 299 17.16 23.91 -7.39
CA LEU A 299 17.17 22.50 -7.84
C LEU A 299 17.71 22.29 -9.26
N PHE A 300 17.81 23.38 -10.07
CA PHE A 300 18.37 23.26 -11.42
C PHE A 300 19.88 23.49 -11.51
N ALA A 301 20.50 24.07 -10.48
CA ALA A 301 21.94 24.28 -10.45
C ALA A 301 22.75 23.00 -10.12
N GLY A 302 22.17 22.01 -9.47
CA GLY A 302 22.85 20.76 -9.11
C GLY A 302 23.02 19.77 -10.26
N GLY A 303 22.06 19.72 -11.18
CA GLY A 303 22.08 18.75 -12.29
C GLY A 303 23.15 19.02 -13.36
N ALA A 304 23.41 20.29 -13.66
CA ALA A 304 24.42 20.66 -14.65
C ALA A 304 25.87 20.43 -14.15
N GLY A 305 26.10 20.60 -12.84
CA GLY A 305 27.41 20.35 -12.22
C GLY A 305 27.79 18.87 -12.22
N LEU A 306 26.85 17.98 -11.98
CA LEU A 306 27.09 16.54 -11.94
C LEU A 306 27.41 15.97 -13.33
N LEU A 307 26.79 16.50 -14.38
CA LEU A 307 27.03 16.11 -15.76
C LEU A 307 28.43 16.54 -16.24
N VAL A 308 28.89 17.74 -15.86
CA VAL A 308 30.23 18.23 -16.19
C VAL A 308 31.31 17.40 -15.48
N VAL A 309 31.12 17.03 -14.22
CA VAL A 309 32.07 16.20 -13.47
C VAL A 309 32.16 14.79 -14.08
N LEU A 310 31.06 14.20 -14.50
CA LEU A 310 31.03 12.87 -15.17
C LEU A 310 31.73 12.91 -16.50
N VAL A 311 31.51 13.94 -17.33
CA VAL A 311 32.17 14.06 -18.63
C VAL A 311 33.68 14.30 -18.46
N LEU A 312 34.11 15.13 -17.52
CA LEU A 312 35.52 15.35 -17.23
C LEU A 312 36.22 14.11 -16.69
N SER A 313 35.53 13.31 -15.86
CA SER A 313 36.04 12.05 -15.32
C SER A 313 36.25 11.01 -16.42
N VAL A 314 35.36 10.92 -17.39
CA VAL A 314 35.49 10.02 -18.55
C VAL A 314 36.64 10.46 -19.46
N ILE A 315 36.81 11.77 -19.70
CA ILE A 315 37.92 12.29 -20.49
C ILE A 315 39.25 12.05 -19.78
N TRP A 316 39.33 12.20 -18.47
CA TRP A 316 40.53 11.96 -17.68
C TRP A 316 40.94 10.45 -17.67
N MET A 317 39.95 9.52 -17.49
CA MET A 317 40.21 8.10 -17.59
C MET A 317 40.70 7.65 -18.98
N ARG A 318 40.17 8.24 -20.06
CA ARG A 318 40.62 7.93 -21.43
C ARG A 318 42.04 8.47 -21.71
N ARG A 319 42.48 9.55 -21.07
CA ARG A 319 43.87 10.04 -21.17
C ARG A 319 44.86 9.17 -20.42
N LYS A 320 44.47 8.56 -19.31
CA LYS A 320 45.33 7.71 -18.47
C LYS A 320 45.58 6.31 -19.06
N HIS A 321 44.74 5.84 -19.96
CA HIS A 321 44.84 4.53 -20.60
C HIS A 321 45.27 4.56 -22.07
N ARG A 322 46.09 5.54 -22.48
CA ARG A 322 46.80 5.41 -23.77
C ARG A 322 47.92 4.38 -23.61
N PRO A 323 47.88 3.26 -24.32
CA PRO A 323 48.98 2.29 -24.27
C PRO A 323 50.20 2.91 -24.93
N THR A 324 51.30 2.99 -24.19
CA THR A 324 52.64 3.23 -24.76
C THR A 324 52.97 2.10 -25.72
N ARG A 325 53.12 2.41 -26.99
CA ARG A 325 53.67 1.48 -27.97
C ARG A 325 55.08 1.12 -27.56
N THR A 326 55.27 -0.07 -27.04
CA THR A 326 56.58 -0.67 -26.84
C THR A 326 56.89 -1.51 -28.06
N SER A 327 58.01 -1.22 -28.68
CA SER A 327 58.67 -1.86 -29.81
C SER A 327 58.85 -3.36 -29.56
N LEU A 328 58.46 -4.17 -30.55
CA LEU A 328 58.81 -5.57 -30.66
C LEU A 328 60.29 -5.70 -31.06
N ALA A 329 61.11 -6.18 -30.16
CA ALA A 329 62.42 -6.78 -30.50
C ALA A 329 62.40 -8.24 -30.05
N SER A 330 62.70 -9.07 -31.06
CA SER A 330 63.06 -10.47 -31.06
C SER A 330 63.52 -11.11 -29.76
N VAL A 331 63.11 -12.35 -29.46
CA VAL A 331 64.01 -13.41 -28.94
C VAL A 331 63.40 -14.80 -29.07
N ARG A 332 64.08 -15.63 -29.85
CA ARG A 332 64.53 -17.00 -29.69
C ARG A 332 63.59 -18.07 -29.12
N ARG A 333 63.40 -19.08 -29.97
CA ARG A 333 63.03 -20.47 -29.65
C ARG A 333 64.05 -21.12 -28.70
N VAL A 334 63.58 -21.81 -27.73
CA VAL A 334 64.29 -22.92 -27.09
C VAL A 334 63.30 -24.09 -26.95
N ARG A 335 63.89 -25.25 -27.31
CA ARG A 335 63.34 -26.60 -27.49
C ARG A 335 62.76 -27.20 -26.22
N GLU A 336 61.72 -27.99 -26.40
CA GLU A 336 61.34 -29.10 -25.50
C GLU A 336 62.48 -30.09 -25.25
N PRO A 337 62.36 -30.81 -24.15
CA PRO A 337 62.43 -32.26 -24.28
C PRO A 337 61.30 -33.02 -23.63
N THR A 338 60.98 -34.10 -24.30
CA THR A 338 60.07 -35.18 -24.03
C THR A 338 60.44 -36.07 -22.81
N ALA A 339 59.36 -36.76 -22.38
CA ALA A 339 59.31 -38.13 -21.82
C ALA A 339 59.51 -38.27 -20.30
N GLY A 340 58.57 -38.94 -19.69
CA GLY A 340 58.50 -40.32 -19.47
C GLY A 340 57.97 -40.73 -18.12
N GLN A 341 57.00 -41.61 -18.19
CA GLN A 341 56.36 -42.52 -17.26
C GLN A 341 55.16 -42.06 -16.53
#